data_32bddf2bb85f5694425d66b6605006c9
#
_entry.id   32bddf2bb85f5694425d66b6605006c9
#
_cell.length_a   1.000
_cell.length_b   1.000
_cell.length_c   1.000
_cell.angle_alpha   90.00
_cell.angle_beta   90.00
_cell.angle_gamma   90.00
#
_symmetry.space_group_name_H-M   'P 1'
#
loop_
_entity.id
_entity.type
_entity.pdbx_description
1 polymer ?
#
loop_
_entity_poly.entity_id
_entity_poly.type
_entity_poly.pdbx_seq_one_letter_code
_entity_poly.pdbx_strand_id
1 'polypeptide(L)'
;MIPSTNSTQNSEERGVLEQYILPFLNISSQFPLYPGKNHATIEAALLGWTEQELEQSRAYLQENARQAALELLKEDEIVDQLDALPLDGEECIAILGDSISLDAQGWVYILSHLIDIGKEQTNLKWINASQAYDTTADALRRLDRDMLVHNPDWVIIALGTFDAQRLAVYPDRTLIPLSDTWENIQAIQEILDQTLDHPPLWVSPAAVITDLLTEHALYDFCIQPEDLRAVQDVVTGKIGGIVDPKAERMGENGPRAWHYIPDGLHHSLTGHMQTVREVIKTLVEIDKKGVANIMDDDA
;
A
#
# COMPACT_ATOMS: atom_id res chain seq x y z
N MET A 1 18.90 -34.55 -16.09
CA MET A 1 18.03 -34.37 -17.27
C MET A 1 16.69 -33.93 -16.72
N ILE A 2 16.45 -32.59 -16.67
CA ILE A 2 15.19 -32.01 -16.24
C ILE A 2 14.25 -32.17 -17.45
N PRO A 3 13.04 -32.75 -17.30
CA PRO A 3 12.11 -32.84 -18.41
C PRO A 3 11.72 -31.43 -18.84
N SER A 4 11.86 -31.13 -20.12
CA SER A 4 11.30 -29.94 -20.75
C SER A 4 9.78 -30.12 -20.77
N THR A 5 9.10 -29.62 -19.73
CA THR A 5 7.67 -29.46 -19.77
C THR A 5 7.36 -28.13 -20.45
N ASN A 6 7.18 -28.16 -21.77
CA ASN A 6 6.32 -27.19 -22.44
C ASN A 6 4.88 -27.46 -21.97
N SER A 7 4.53 -27.10 -20.75
CA SER A 7 3.15 -26.99 -20.37
C SER A 7 2.68 -25.62 -20.84
N THR A 8 1.87 -25.62 -21.88
CA THR A 8 0.90 -24.53 -22.08
C THR A 8 0.14 -24.41 -20.77
N GLN A 9 0.54 -23.46 -19.92
CA GLN A 9 -0.18 -23.10 -18.72
C GLN A 9 -1.63 -22.88 -19.13
N ASN A 10 -2.58 -23.52 -18.47
CA ASN A 10 -3.98 -23.30 -18.74
C ASN A 10 -4.27 -21.80 -18.58
N SER A 11 -5.04 -21.21 -19.47
CA SER A 11 -5.39 -19.78 -19.42
C SER A 11 -6.00 -19.34 -18.09
N GLU A 12 -6.65 -20.26 -17.40
CA GLU A 12 -7.24 -20.07 -16.08
C GLU A 12 -6.16 -19.96 -14.98
N GLU A 13 -5.16 -20.86 -14.98
CA GLU A 13 -4.02 -20.79 -14.05
C GLU A 13 -3.24 -19.48 -14.24
N ARG A 14 -3.02 -19.07 -15.47
CA ARG A 14 -2.35 -17.82 -15.79
C ARG A 14 -3.13 -16.62 -15.26
N GLY A 15 -4.45 -16.58 -15.43
CA GLY A 15 -5.31 -15.54 -14.90
C GLY A 15 -5.22 -15.41 -13.37
N VAL A 16 -5.16 -16.55 -12.65
CA VAL A 16 -4.95 -16.57 -11.19
C VAL A 16 -3.59 -15.96 -10.82
N LEU A 17 -2.52 -16.32 -11.51
CA LEU A 17 -1.18 -15.78 -11.24
C LEU A 17 -1.11 -14.28 -11.53
N GLU A 18 -1.70 -13.82 -12.63
CA GLU A 18 -1.74 -12.40 -13.02
C GLU A 18 -2.56 -11.56 -12.04
N GLN A 19 -3.63 -12.10 -11.47
CA GLN A 19 -4.52 -11.37 -10.58
C GLN A 19 -4.09 -11.39 -9.11
N TYR A 20 -3.60 -12.53 -8.60
CA TYR A 20 -3.42 -12.74 -7.17
C TYR A 20 -1.96 -12.92 -6.73
N ILE A 21 -1.01 -13.10 -7.64
CA ILE A 21 0.39 -13.34 -7.30
C ILE A 21 1.30 -12.24 -7.86
N LEU A 22 1.24 -11.99 -9.16
CA LEU A 22 2.13 -11.05 -9.85
C LEU A 22 2.10 -9.63 -9.27
N PRO A 23 0.95 -9.04 -8.92
CA PRO A 23 0.91 -7.69 -8.38
C PRO A 23 1.70 -7.52 -7.08
N PHE A 24 1.82 -8.60 -6.31
CA PHE A 24 2.45 -8.64 -4.98
C PHE A 24 3.82 -9.33 -4.98
N LEU A 25 4.33 -9.76 -6.12
CA LEU A 25 5.60 -10.48 -6.23
C LEU A 25 6.76 -9.49 -6.38
N ASN A 26 7.60 -9.40 -5.34
CA ASN A 26 8.80 -8.57 -5.33
C ASN A 26 9.92 -9.25 -4.54
N ILE A 27 10.74 -10.06 -5.25
CA ILE A 27 11.88 -10.76 -4.65
C ILE A 27 12.93 -9.78 -4.11
N SER A 28 13.10 -8.62 -4.74
CA SER A 28 14.12 -7.65 -4.32
C SER A 28 13.81 -7.03 -2.96
N SER A 29 12.54 -6.81 -2.62
CA SER A 29 12.14 -6.32 -1.31
C SER A 29 12.16 -7.43 -0.24
N GLN A 30 11.79 -8.66 -0.61
CA GLN A 30 11.79 -9.80 0.31
C GLN A 30 13.22 -10.25 0.68
N PHE A 31 14.16 -10.17 -0.25
CA PHE A 31 15.55 -10.61 -0.07
C PHE A 31 16.56 -9.50 -0.46
N PRO A 32 16.56 -8.36 0.24
CA PRO A 32 17.35 -7.18 -0.15
C PRO A 32 18.87 -7.43 -0.11
N LEU A 33 19.33 -8.41 0.68
CA LEU A 33 20.74 -8.78 0.75
C LEU A 33 21.16 -9.84 -0.27
N TYR A 34 20.23 -10.31 -1.11
CA TYR A 34 20.55 -11.26 -2.16
C TYR A 34 21.37 -10.57 -3.27
N PRO A 35 22.62 -10.99 -3.50
CA PRO A 35 23.53 -10.28 -4.41
C PRO A 35 23.22 -10.52 -5.91
N GLY A 36 22.15 -11.25 -6.20
CA GLY A 36 21.79 -11.64 -7.56
C GLY A 36 21.22 -10.49 -8.37
N LYS A 37 21.75 -10.29 -9.55
CA LYS A 37 21.21 -9.31 -10.51
C LYS A 37 19.99 -9.83 -11.28
N ASN A 38 19.54 -11.05 -11.00
CA ASN A 38 18.55 -11.77 -11.82
C ASN A 38 17.25 -12.01 -11.04
N HIS A 39 16.74 -11.02 -10.31
CA HIS A 39 15.43 -11.14 -9.64
C HIS A 39 14.34 -11.47 -10.66
N ALA A 40 14.33 -10.83 -11.83
CA ALA A 40 13.37 -11.12 -12.89
C ALA A 40 13.41 -12.58 -13.36
N THR A 41 14.60 -13.17 -13.47
CA THR A 41 14.75 -14.62 -13.81
C THR A 41 14.12 -15.52 -12.76
N ILE A 42 14.32 -15.19 -11.47
CA ILE A 42 13.76 -15.98 -10.35
C ILE A 42 12.24 -15.84 -10.33
N GLU A 43 11.73 -14.62 -10.43
CA GLU A 43 10.30 -14.34 -10.43
C GLU A 43 9.59 -14.98 -11.63
N ALA A 44 10.16 -14.89 -12.82
CA ALA A 44 9.65 -15.56 -14.00
C ALA A 44 9.62 -17.09 -13.79
N ALA A 45 10.68 -17.67 -13.21
CA ALA A 45 10.74 -19.10 -12.93
C ALA A 45 9.69 -19.54 -11.88
N LEU A 46 9.43 -18.72 -10.85
CA LEU A 46 8.38 -18.99 -9.85
C LEU A 46 6.98 -19.03 -10.48
N LEU A 47 6.73 -18.18 -11.48
CA LEU A 47 5.47 -18.13 -12.20
C LEU A 47 5.38 -19.16 -13.34
N GLY A 48 6.49 -19.85 -13.67
CA GLY A 48 6.58 -20.72 -14.84
C GLY A 48 6.57 -19.96 -16.18
N TRP A 49 7.03 -18.72 -16.17
CA TRP A 49 7.06 -17.80 -17.32
C TRP A 49 8.48 -17.56 -17.83
N THR A 50 8.57 -16.95 -18.99
CA THR A 50 9.80 -16.33 -19.49
C THR A 50 9.96 -14.93 -18.90
N GLU A 51 11.19 -14.41 -18.86
CA GLU A 51 11.44 -13.02 -18.43
C GLU A 51 10.66 -12.00 -19.29
N GLN A 52 10.52 -12.27 -20.58
CA GLN A 52 9.76 -11.44 -21.49
C GLN A 52 8.25 -11.39 -21.15
N GLU A 53 7.65 -12.53 -20.79
CA GLU A 53 6.25 -12.58 -20.34
C GLU A 53 6.07 -11.84 -19.02
N LEU A 54 7.00 -12.01 -18.07
CA LEU A 54 6.99 -11.26 -16.82
C LEU A 54 7.05 -9.75 -17.05
N GLU A 55 7.99 -9.30 -17.91
CA GLU A 55 8.15 -7.89 -18.26
C GLU A 55 6.89 -7.31 -18.91
N GLN A 56 6.28 -8.04 -19.85
CA GLN A 56 5.03 -7.62 -20.50
C GLN A 56 3.88 -7.50 -19.50
N SER A 57 3.70 -8.49 -18.63
CA SER A 57 2.64 -8.44 -17.62
C SER A 57 2.86 -7.34 -16.58
N ARG A 58 4.11 -7.08 -16.19
CA ARG A 58 4.44 -5.93 -15.31
C ARG A 58 4.20 -4.59 -16.00
N ALA A 59 4.60 -4.45 -17.25
CA ALA A 59 4.32 -3.24 -18.02
C ALA A 59 2.81 -2.97 -18.15
N TYR A 60 2.00 -4.02 -18.26
CA TYR A 60 0.54 -3.90 -18.24
C TYR A 60 0.00 -3.37 -16.91
N LEU A 61 0.51 -3.87 -15.76
CA LEU A 61 0.11 -3.36 -14.44
C LEU A 61 0.51 -1.89 -14.24
N GLN A 62 1.72 -1.51 -14.68
CA GLN A 62 2.17 -0.11 -14.61
C GLN A 62 1.34 0.80 -15.51
N GLU A 63 0.95 0.34 -16.70
CA GLU A 63 0.05 1.12 -17.57
C GLU A 63 -1.35 1.26 -16.95
N ASN A 64 -1.86 0.24 -16.25
CA ASN A 64 -3.12 0.36 -15.51
C ASN A 64 -3.05 1.47 -14.44
N ALA A 65 -1.95 1.51 -13.66
CA ALA A 65 -1.72 2.57 -12.68
C ALA A 65 -1.66 3.96 -13.34
N ARG A 66 -0.95 4.06 -14.46
CA ARG A 66 -0.84 5.29 -15.23
C ARG A 66 -2.19 5.76 -15.79
N GLN A 67 -3.00 4.85 -16.31
CA GLN A 67 -4.34 5.18 -16.81
C GLN A 67 -5.26 5.63 -15.67
N ALA A 68 -5.19 4.99 -14.49
CA ALA A 68 -5.92 5.43 -13.31
C ALA A 68 -5.53 6.84 -12.87
N ALA A 69 -4.24 7.18 -12.93
CA ALA A 69 -3.76 8.55 -12.68
C ALA A 69 -4.33 9.55 -13.69
N LEU A 70 -4.37 9.21 -14.98
CA LEU A 70 -4.97 10.06 -16.01
C LEU A 70 -6.49 10.24 -15.84
N GLU A 71 -7.20 9.23 -15.29
CA GLU A 71 -8.61 9.39 -14.94
C GLU A 71 -8.79 10.36 -13.77
N LEU A 72 -7.94 10.29 -12.74
CA LEU A 72 -7.95 11.22 -11.61
C LEU A 72 -7.68 12.67 -12.06
N LEU A 73 -6.80 12.89 -13.03
CA LEU A 73 -6.52 14.23 -13.57
C LEU A 73 -7.70 14.87 -14.32
N LYS A 74 -8.79 14.15 -14.55
CA LYS A 74 -10.03 14.72 -15.10
C LYS A 74 -10.93 15.34 -14.02
N GLU A 75 -10.61 15.15 -12.76
CA GLU A 75 -11.34 15.66 -11.60
C GLU A 75 -10.76 17.03 -11.22
N ASP A 76 -11.52 18.10 -11.37
CA ASP A 76 -11.08 19.48 -11.10
C ASP A 76 -10.54 19.60 -9.64
N GLU A 77 -11.17 18.92 -8.68
CA GLU A 77 -10.75 18.90 -7.29
C GLU A 77 -9.34 18.30 -7.11
N ILE A 78 -9.00 17.24 -7.84
CA ILE A 78 -7.67 16.63 -7.81
C ILE A 78 -6.62 17.57 -8.39
N VAL A 79 -6.94 18.26 -9.49
CA VAL A 79 -6.03 19.24 -10.11
C VAL A 79 -5.74 20.38 -9.13
N ASP A 80 -6.78 20.95 -8.50
CA ASP A 80 -6.63 22.01 -7.51
C ASP A 80 -5.80 21.57 -6.31
N GLN A 81 -5.97 20.32 -5.86
CA GLN A 81 -5.20 19.75 -4.75
C GLN A 81 -3.73 19.48 -5.14
N LEU A 82 -3.45 19.04 -6.37
CA LEU A 82 -2.08 18.85 -6.85
C LEU A 82 -1.30 20.17 -6.86
N ASP A 83 -1.93 21.28 -7.27
CA ASP A 83 -1.31 22.60 -7.26
C ASP A 83 -1.01 23.07 -5.83
N ALA A 84 -1.80 22.61 -4.87
CA ALA A 84 -1.66 22.97 -3.45
C ALA A 84 -0.79 21.98 -2.64
N LEU A 85 -0.20 20.95 -3.27
CA LEU A 85 0.68 20.01 -2.55
C LEU A 85 1.95 20.71 -2.04
N PRO A 86 2.36 20.46 -0.78
CA PRO A 86 3.56 21.04 -0.18
C PRO A 86 4.83 20.30 -0.62
N LEU A 87 5.02 20.18 -1.92
CA LEU A 87 6.15 19.47 -2.52
C LEU A 87 6.94 20.42 -3.43
N ASP A 88 8.24 20.55 -3.16
CA ASP A 88 9.17 21.36 -3.95
C ASP A 88 9.65 20.64 -5.22
N GLY A 89 9.43 19.32 -5.30
CA GLY A 89 9.66 18.50 -6.48
C GLY A 89 10.98 17.75 -6.51
N GLU A 90 11.77 17.75 -5.43
CA GLU A 90 13.02 16.99 -5.31
C GLU A 90 13.04 16.04 -4.10
N GLU A 91 11.93 15.93 -3.37
CA GLU A 91 11.84 15.16 -2.14
C GLU A 91 11.86 13.65 -2.37
N CYS A 92 12.28 12.93 -1.33
CA CYS A 92 12.17 11.50 -1.20
C CYS A 92 10.91 11.15 -0.41
N ILE A 93 9.94 10.49 -1.07
CA ILE A 93 8.70 10.02 -0.45
C ILE A 93 8.82 8.52 -0.25
N ALA A 94 8.72 8.06 1.00
CA ALA A 94 8.78 6.64 1.33
C ALA A 94 7.45 6.12 1.86
N ILE A 95 7.11 4.91 1.45
CA ILE A 95 5.90 4.21 1.87
C ILE A 95 6.31 2.92 2.59
N LEU A 96 5.78 2.70 3.79
CA LEU A 96 5.88 1.46 4.54
C LEU A 96 4.49 0.86 4.67
N GLY A 97 4.27 -0.28 4.04
CA GLY A 97 2.95 -0.88 3.96
C GLY A 97 2.97 -2.39 3.78
N ASP A 98 1.78 -2.93 3.60
CA ASP A 98 1.51 -4.33 3.32
C ASP A 98 1.24 -4.61 1.82
N SER A 99 0.58 -5.73 1.50
CA SER A 99 0.25 -6.13 0.13
C SER A 99 -0.54 -5.07 -0.63
N ILE A 100 -1.42 -4.33 0.05
CA ILE A 100 -2.29 -3.33 -0.59
C ILE A 100 -1.45 -2.17 -1.14
N SER A 101 -0.36 -1.83 -0.45
CA SER A 101 0.59 -0.79 -0.88
C SER A 101 1.69 -1.32 -1.80
N LEU A 102 1.95 -2.64 -1.76
CA LEU A 102 2.92 -3.30 -2.64
C LEU A 102 2.36 -3.49 -4.06
N ASP A 103 1.04 -3.60 -4.23
CA ASP A 103 0.40 -3.86 -5.51
C ASP A 103 1.01 -3.02 -6.64
N ALA A 104 1.54 -3.71 -7.67
CA ALA A 104 2.26 -3.10 -8.78
C ALA A 104 1.40 -2.17 -9.66
N GLN A 105 0.08 -2.18 -9.52
CA GLN A 105 -0.86 -1.22 -10.11
C GLN A 105 -1.61 -0.42 -9.04
N GLY A 106 -1.15 -0.49 -7.79
CA GLY A 106 -1.83 0.04 -6.61
C GLY A 106 -1.68 1.55 -6.43
N TRP A 107 -2.25 2.03 -5.32
CA TRP A 107 -2.36 3.44 -5.00
C TRP A 107 -1.00 4.17 -4.96
N VAL A 108 0.09 3.50 -4.56
CA VAL A 108 1.43 4.10 -4.53
C VAL A 108 1.89 4.48 -5.93
N TYR A 109 1.72 3.57 -6.91
CA TYR A 109 2.10 3.82 -8.30
C TYR A 109 1.14 4.79 -9.00
N ILE A 110 -0.15 4.72 -8.68
CA ILE A 110 -1.14 5.70 -9.18
C ILE A 110 -0.78 7.10 -8.67
N LEU A 111 -0.45 7.25 -7.39
CA LEU A 111 -0.06 8.52 -6.78
C LEU A 111 1.22 9.08 -7.41
N SER A 112 2.24 8.24 -7.60
CA SER A 112 3.49 8.67 -8.25
C SER A 112 3.23 9.16 -9.67
N HIS A 113 2.51 8.40 -10.50
CA HIS A 113 2.15 8.84 -11.84
C HIS A 113 1.29 10.10 -11.86
N LEU A 114 0.37 10.22 -10.91
CA LEU A 114 -0.52 11.38 -10.81
C LEU A 114 0.28 12.67 -10.56
N ILE A 115 1.23 12.64 -9.63
CA ILE A 115 2.08 13.78 -9.33
C ILE A 115 3.05 14.06 -10.47
N ASP A 116 3.71 13.03 -11.03
CA ASP A 116 4.66 13.17 -12.13
C ASP A 116 4.03 13.75 -13.40
N ILE A 117 2.75 13.43 -13.67
CA ILE A 117 2.02 13.94 -14.83
C ILE A 117 1.38 15.30 -14.54
N GLY A 118 0.84 15.49 -13.35
CA GLY A 118 0.04 16.67 -12.99
C GLY A 118 0.86 17.86 -12.50
N LYS A 119 2.07 17.65 -11.97
CA LYS A 119 2.99 18.73 -11.56
C LYS A 119 4.18 18.77 -12.51
N GLU A 120 4.38 19.90 -13.17
CA GLU A 120 5.55 20.13 -14.05
C GLU A 120 6.84 20.21 -13.21
N GLN A 121 7.94 19.65 -13.76
CA GLN A 121 9.30 19.77 -13.22
C GLN A 121 9.52 19.09 -11.84
N THR A 122 8.80 18.01 -11.55
CA THR A 122 9.09 17.17 -10.39
C THR A 122 10.15 16.11 -10.70
N ASN A 123 11.04 15.88 -9.75
CA ASN A 123 12.04 14.80 -9.77
C ASN A 123 11.98 14.05 -8.43
N LEU A 124 10.76 13.69 -8.02
CA LEU A 124 10.51 13.02 -6.75
C LEU A 124 11.13 11.63 -6.75
N LYS A 125 11.75 11.28 -5.64
CA LYS A 125 12.22 9.92 -5.42
C LYS A 125 11.18 9.13 -4.64
N TRP A 126 10.69 8.05 -5.22
CA TRP A 126 9.71 7.16 -4.59
C TRP A 126 10.38 5.91 -4.05
N ILE A 127 10.16 5.59 -2.78
CA ILE A 127 10.60 4.37 -2.11
C ILE A 127 9.38 3.61 -1.63
N ASN A 128 8.98 2.58 -2.37
CA ASN A 128 7.93 1.67 -1.88
C ASN A 128 8.59 0.53 -1.09
N ALA A 129 8.65 0.69 0.23
CA ALA A 129 9.18 -0.29 1.17
C ALA A 129 8.09 -1.27 1.67
N SER A 130 6.96 -1.40 0.99
CA SER A 130 5.89 -2.32 1.36
C SER A 130 6.27 -3.77 1.05
N GLN A 131 5.73 -4.71 1.85
CA GLN A 131 5.87 -6.14 1.59
C GLN A 131 4.53 -6.86 1.74
N ALA A 132 4.36 -7.95 0.97
CA ALA A 132 3.14 -8.72 1.01
C ALA A 132 2.91 -9.33 2.40
N TYR A 133 1.68 -9.19 2.90
CA TYR A 133 1.21 -9.72 4.17
C TYR A 133 1.93 -9.20 5.43
N ASP A 134 2.69 -8.10 5.35
CA ASP A 134 3.36 -7.54 6.51
C ASP A 134 2.37 -7.12 7.60
N THR A 135 2.72 -7.51 8.81
CA THR A 135 2.15 -6.98 10.05
C THR A 135 2.93 -5.77 10.52
N THR A 136 2.43 -5.06 11.53
CA THR A 136 3.17 -3.95 12.17
C THR A 136 4.50 -4.42 12.77
N ALA A 137 4.59 -5.66 13.27
CA ALA A 137 5.82 -6.24 13.81
C ALA A 137 6.86 -6.50 12.71
N ASP A 138 6.44 -6.99 11.54
CA ASP A 138 7.32 -7.22 10.40
C ASP A 138 7.85 -5.90 9.85
N ALA A 139 6.97 -4.92 9.71
CA ALA A 139 7.32 -3.59 9.24
C ALA A 139 8.31 -2.88 10.19
N LEU A 140 8.07 -2.91 11.50
CA LEU A 140 8.97 -2.34 12.50
C LEU A 140 10.38 -2.95 12.41
N ARG A 141 10.48 -4.27 12.25
CA ARG A 141 11.77 -4.99 12.15
C ARG A 141 12.63 -4.53 10.96
N ARG A 142 12.01 -4.04 9.89
CA ARG A 142 12.71 -3.67 8.64
C ARG A 142 12.69 -2.17 8.34
N LEU A 143 12.08 -1.37 9.20
CA LEU A 143 11.89 0.08 9.06
C LEU A 143 13.17 0.82 8.66
N ASP A 144 14.24 0.62 9.44
CA ASP A 144 15.54 1.26 9.18
C ASP A 144 16.16 0.79 7.86
N ARG A 145 16.24 -0.54 7.67
CA ARG A 145 16.90 -1.14 6.52
C ARG A 145 16.27 -0.78 5.18
N ASP A 146 14.93 -0.77 5.12
CA ASP A 146 14.18 -0.69 3.85
C ASP A 146 13.65 0.71 3.57
N MET A 147 13.55 1.56 4.59
CA MET A 147 12.97 2.89 4.45
C MET A 147 13.90 4.01 4.93
N LEU A 148 14.31 4.03 6.21
CA LEU A 148 15.06 5.17 6.76
C LEU A 148 16.46 5.33 6.17
N VAL A 149 17.09 4.25 5.71
CA VAL A 149 18.38 4.29 4.99
C VAL A 149 18.35 5.20 3.76
N HIS A 150 17.18 5.50 3.22
CA HIS A 150 16.99 6.38 2.06
C HIS A 150 16.85 7.85 2.42
N ASN A 151 16.83 8.20 3.72
CA ASN A 151 16.62 9.56 4.27
C ASN A 151 15.38 10.22 3.63
N PRO A 152 14.18 9.66 3.83
CA PRO A 152 12.97 10.21 3.25
C PRO A 152 12.59 11.55 3.89
N ASP A 153 12.08 12.48 3.07
CA ASP A 153 11.52 13.76 3.52
C ASP A 153 10.07 13.56 3.98
N TRP A 154 9.33 12.70 3.28
CA TRP A 154 7.95 12.35 3.59
C TRP A 154 7.79 10.85 3.77
N VAL A 155 7.01 10.45 4.76
CA VAL A 155 6.71 9.04 5.06
C VAL A 155 5.21 8.80 5.11
N ILE A 156 4.75 7.75 4.44
CA ILE A 156 3.37 7.28 4.49
C ILE A 156 3.37 5.85 5.04
N ILE A 157 2.66 5.63 6.14
CA ILE A 157 2.50 4.32 6.78
C ILE A 157 1.12 3.76 6.46
N ALA A 158 1.05 2.59 5.85
CA ALA A 158 -0.20 1.92 5.46
C ALA A 158 -0.18 0.46 5.93
N LEU A 159 -0.41 0.26 7.23
CA LEU A 159 -0.27 -1.01 7.94
C LEU A 159 -1.47 -1.29 8.83
N GLY A 160 -1.58 -2.55 9.24
CA GLY A 160 -2.51 -3.03 10.26
C GLY A 160 -3.60 -3.96 9.72
N THR A 161 -3.80 -4.06 8.41
CA THR A 161 -4.77 -5.00 7.84
C THR A 161 -4.46 -6.44 8.26
N PHE A 162 -3.18 -6.84 8.19
CA PHE A 162 -2.75 -8.20 8.51
C PHE A 162 -2.52 -8.44 10.00
N ASP A 163 -2.49 -7.41 10.83
CA ASP A 163 -2.54 -7.56 12.30
C ASP A 163 -3.89 -8.11 12.76
N ALA A 164 -4.97 -7.75 12.06
CA ALA A 164 -6.34 -8.21 12.36
C ALA A 164 -6.63 -9.63 11.85
N GLN A 165 -5.67 -10.32 11.23
CA GLN A 165 -5.90 -11.66 10.70
C GLN A 165 -6.03 -12.72 11.80
N ARG A 166 -6.91 -13.69 11.56
CA ARG A 166 -7.05 -14.93 12.36
C ARG A 166 -6.77 -16.13 11.48
N LEU A 167 -6.02 -17.10 11.96
CA LEU A 167 -5.79 -18.33 11.20
C LEU A 167 -7.09 -19.13 11.12
N ALA A 168 -7.41 -19.69 9.95
CA ALA A 168 -8.60 -20.52 9.76
C ALA A 168 -8.61 -21.74 10.70
N VAL A 169 -7.44 -22.28 11.01
CA VAL A 169 -7.29 -23.42 11.96
C VAL A 169 -7.36 -23.01 13.43
N TYR A 170 -7.27 -21.73 13.76
CA TYR A 170 -7.37 -21.20 15.12
C TYR A 170 -8.01 -19.80 15.11
N PRO A 171 -9.34 -19.72 14.93
CA PRO A 171 -10.04 -18.44 14.74
C PRO A 171 -10.37 -17.70 16.05
N ASP A 172 -10.00 -18.23 17.20
CA ASP A 172 -10.40 -17.69 18.51
C ASP A 172 -9.71 -16.37 18.87
N ARG A 173 -8.61 -16.03 18.21
CA ARG A 173 -7.88 -14.77 18.39
C ARG A 173 -7.18 -14.32 17.12
N THR A 174 -6.80 -13.03 17.07
CA THR A 174 -5.91 -12.50 16.05
C THR A 174 -4.50 -13.09 16.17
N LEU A 175 -3.77 -13.16 15.05
CA LEU A 175 -2.39 -13.62 15.02
C LEU A 175 -1.48 -12.65 15.81
N ILE A 176 -1.68 -11.34 15.61
CA ILE A 176 -1.04 -10.28 16.41
C ILE A 176 -2.07 -9.78 17.43
N PRO A 177 -1.79 -9.84 18.76
CA PRO A 177 -2.64 -9.21 19.76
C PRO A 177 -2.76 -7.69 19.52
N LEU A 178 -3.92 -7.12 19.77
CA LEU A 178 -4.15 -5.67 19.55
C LEU A 178 -3.20 -4.80 20.40
N SER A 179 -2.80 -5.28 21.59
CA SER A 179 -1.78 -4.62 22.44
C SER A 179 -0.44 -4.49 21.71
N ASP A 180 -0.02 -5.55 21.02
CA ASP A 180 1.25 -5.61 20.31
C ASP A 180 1.18 -4.72 19.04
N THR A 181 0.05 -4.73 18.34
CA THR A 181 -0.23 -3.80 17.25
C THR A 181 -0.09 -2.35 17.71
N TRP A 182 -0.69 -2.01 18.86
CA TRP A 182 -0.60 -0.67 19.44
C TRP A 182 0.86 -0.32 19.81
N GLU A 183 1.60 -1.21 20.46
CA GLU A 183 3.01 -1.01 20.84
C GLU A 183 3.90 -0.83 19.61
N ASN A 184 3.72 -1.66 18.56
CA ASN A 184 4.48 -1.55 17.31
C ASN A 184 4.23 -0.22 16.60
N ILE A 185 2.97 0.20 16.48
CA ILE A 185 2.59 1.47 15.87
C ILE A 185 3.16 2.65 16.68
N GLN A 186 3.13 2.57 18.03
CA GLN A 186 3.78 3.58 18.90
C GLN A 186 5.28 3.67 18.63
N ALA A 187 5.96 2.52 18.57
CA ALA A 187 7.40 2.49 18.32
C ALA A 187 7.75 3.07 16.93
N ILE A 188 6.96 2.75 15.90
CA ILE A 188 7.13 3.35 14.56
C ILE A 188 6.97 4.87 14.65
N GLN A 189 5.92 5.38 15.30
CA GLN A 189 5.69 6.81 15.46
C GLN A 189 6.86 7.49 16.17
N GLU A 190 7.31 6.96 17.30
CA GLU A 190 8.43 7.51 18.08
C GLU A 190 9.74 7.58 17.30
N ILE A 191 10.01 6.56 16.46
CA ILE A 191 11.20 6.55 15.57
C ILE A 191 11.06 7.64 14.51
N LEU A 192 9.89 7.77 13.89
CA LEU A 192 9.65 8.77 12.84
C LEU A 192 9.67 10.19 13.38
N ASP A 193 9.10 10.44 14.55
CA ASP A 193 9.12 11.76 15.23
C ASP A 193 10.55 12.24 15.56
N GLN A 194 11.51 11.31 15.71
CA GLN A 194 12.92 11.62 15.95
C GLN A 194 13.73 11.76 14.65
N THR A 195 13.19 11.35 13.52
CA THR A 195 13.94 11.19 12.28
C THR A 195 13.48 12.16 11.19
N LEU A 196 12.20 12.53 11.19
CA LEU A 196 11.56 13.32 10.15
C LEU A 196 11.31 14.77 10.62
N ASP A 197 11.43 15.70 9.68
CA ASP A 197 11.03 17.10 9.90
C ASP A 197 9.51 17.28 9.74
N HIS A 198 8.85 16.40 8.98
CA HIS A 198 7.41 16.39 8.76
C HIS A 198 6.73 15.22 9.49
N PRO A 199 5.52 15.42 10.07
CA PRO A 199 4.79 14.31 10.67
C PRO A 199 4.40 13.28 9.61
N PRO A 200 4.46 11.96 9.92
CA PRO A 200 4.08 10.92 8.98
C PRO A 200 2.58 10.97 8.65
N LEU A 201 2.23 10.48 7.45
CA LEU A 201 0.84 10.16 7.12
C LEU A 201 0.55 8.72 7.52
N TRP A 202 -0.60 8.52 8.15
CA TRP A 202 -1.10 7.19 8.50
C TRP A 202 -2.33 6.87 7.66
N VAL A 203 -2.23 5.85 6.82
CA VAL A 203 -3.36 5.31 6.04
C VAL A 203 -4.03 4.23 6.87
N SER A 204 -5.25 4.50 7.30
CA SER A 204 -6.07 3.53 8.03
C SER A 204 -6.39 2.32 7.16
N PRO A 205 -6.34 1.09 7.68
CA PRO A 205 -6.81 -0.08 6.95
C PRO A 205 -8.24 0.12 6.43
N ALA A 206 -8.48 -0.27 5.19
CA ALA A 206 -9.84 -0.27 4.64
C ALA A 206 -10.64 -1.46 5.19
N ALA A 207 -11.96 -1.39 5.12
CA ALA A 207 -12.80 -2.55 5.42
C ALA A 207 -12.52 -3.71 4.46
N VAL A 208 -12.82 -4.93 4.86
CA VAL A 208 -12.73 -6.14 4.03
C VAL A 208 -14.11 -6.75 3.82
N ILE A 209 -14.29 -7.49 2.74
CA ILE A 209 -15.51 -8.29 2.49
C ILE A 209 -15.23 -9.70 3.04
N THR A 210 -15.53 -9.88 4.32
CA THR A 210 -15.14 -11.06 5.10
C THR A 210 -15.59 -12.38 4.45
N ASP A 211 -16.79 -12.44 3.89
CA ASP A 211 -17.31 -13.67 3.26
C ASP A 211 -16.46 -14.06 2.04
N LEU A 212 -16.11 -13.09 1.17
CA LEU A 212 -15.27 -13.34 0.01
C LEU A 212 -13.86 -13.78 0.42
N LEU A 213 -13.28 -13.12 1.43
CA LEU A 213 -11.96 -13.45 1.93
C LEU A 213 -11.93 -14.87 2.52
N THR A 214 -12.92 -15.23 3.34
CA THR A 214 -12.97 -16.51 4.03
C THR A 214 -13.20 -17.69 3.07
N GLU A 215 -13.95 -17.46 2.00
CA GLU A 215 -14.27 -18.48 0.98
C GLU A 215 -13.17 -18.58 -0.10
N HIS A 216 -12.20 -17.67 -0.13
CA HIS A 216 -11.20 -17.62 -1.18
C HIS A 216 -10.14 -18.72 -1.02
N ALA A 217 -9.97 -19.53 -2.07
CA ALA A 217 -9.15 -20.76 -2.03
C ALA A 217 -7.64 -20.54 -1.81
N LEU A 218 -7.14 -19.31 -1.98
CA LEU A 218 -5.72 -18.99 -1.80
C LEU A 218 -5.36 -18.62 -0.36
N TYR A 219 -6.35 -18.44 0.54
CA TYR A 219 -6.11 -17.95 1.89
C TYR A 219 -6.50 -18.98 2.95
N ASP A 220 -5.69 -19.08 4.00
CA ASP A 220 -5.89 -19.89 5.19
C ASP A 220 -6.16 -19.05 6.45
N PHE A 221 -6.60 -17.81 6.24
CA PHE A 221 -6.93 -16.85 7.30
C PHE A 221 -8.25 -16.12 7.01
N CYS A 222 -8.79 -15.49 8.03
CA CYS A 222 -9.91 -14.57 7.93
C CYS A 222 -9.62 -13.28 8.69
N ILE A 223 -10.38 -12.23 8.42
CA ILE A 223 -10.36 -10.95 9.14
C ILE A 223 -11.78 -10.64 9.59
N GLN A 224 -11.97 -10.49 10.89
CA GLN A 224 -13.26 -10.12 11.43
C GLN A 224 -13.41 -8.59 11.44
N PRO A 225 -14.60 -8.06 11.13
CA PRO A 225 -14.81 -6.61 11.09
C PRO A 225 -14.54 -5.90 12.41
N GLU A 226 -14.77 -6.56 13.54
CA GLU A 226 -14.49 -6.01 14.87
C GLU A 226 -12.99 -5.88 15.16
N ASP A 227 -12.17 -6.87 14.75
CA ASP A 227 -10.72 -6.81 14.93
C ASP A 227 -10.11 -5.70 14.07
N LEU A 228 -10.56 -5.63 12.81
CA LEU A 228 -10.09 -4.61 11.89
C LEU A 228 -10.46 -3.20 12.38
N ARG A 229 -11.68 -3.01 12.90
CA ARG A 229 -12.10 -1.74 13.51
C ARG A 229 -11.22 -1.36 14.70
N ALA A 230 -10.88 -2.31 15.56
CA ALA A 230 -9.99 -2.03 16.68
C ALA A 230 -8.59 -1.57 16.21
N VAL A 231 -8.05 -2.15 15.14
CA VAL A 231 -6.79 -1.68 14.53
C VAL A 231 -6.96 -0.30 13.87
N GLN A 232 -8.07 -0.06 13.18
CA GLN A 232 -8.38 1.25 12.59
C GLN A 232 -8.41 2.34 13.67
N ASP A 233 -9.01 2.05 14.84
CA ASP A 233 -9.05 3.00 15.97
C ASP A 233 -7.65 3.31 16.51
N VAL A 234 -6.75 2.34 16.54
CA VAL A 234 -5.34 2.56 16.90
C VAL A 234 -4.65 3.48 15.90
N VAL A 235 -4.81 3.22 14.62
CA VAL A 235 -4.17 4.03 13.54
C VAL A 235 -4.73 5.44 13.52
N THR A 236 -6.06 5.61 13.58
CA THR A 236 -6.70 6.95 13.51
C THR A 236 -6.48 7.78 14.78
N GLY A 237 -6.05 7.18 15.87
CA GLY A 237 -5.64 7.87 17.10
C GLY A 237 -4.23 8.46 17.07
N LYS A 238 -3.49 8.39 15.94
CA LYS A 238 -2.11 8.90 15.84
C LYS A 238 -2.03 10.38 15.60
N ILE A 239 -0.82 10.92 15.89
CA ILE A 239 -0.47 12.31 15.56
C ILE A 239 0.08 12.33 14.13
N GLY A 240 -0.39 13.25 13.33
CA GLY A 240 0.00 13.38 11.92
C GLY A 240 -1.19 13.49 10.99
N GLY A 241 -0.98 13.24 9.73
CA GLY A 241 -2.05 13.18 8.74
C GLY A 241 -2.72 11.81 8.76
N ILE A 242 -4.03 11.79 9.01
CA ILE A 242 -4.81 10.56 8.98
C ILE A 242 -5.58 10.45 7.67
N VAL A 243 -5.23 9.45 6.89
CA VAL A 243 -5.93 9.05 5.67
C VAL A 243 -6.92 7.94 6.01
N ASP A 244 -8.22 8.20 5.90
CA ASP A 244 -9.25 7.21 6.17
C ASP A 244 -10.09 6.89 4.91
N PRO A 245 -9.65 5.96 4.07
CA PRO A 245 -10.36 5.59 2.85
C PRO A 245 -11.60 4.73 3.12
N LYS A 246 -11.84 4.31 4.36
CA LYS A 246 -12.95 3.40 4.70
C LYS A 246 -14.32 4.03 4.50
N ALA A 247 -14.47 5.34 4.75
CA ALA A 247 -15.76 6.04 4.65
C ALA A 247 -16.39 5.88 3.27
N GLU A 248 -15.61 6.01 2.21
CA GLU A 248 -16.07 5.84 0.83
C GLU A 248 -16.30 4.36 0.44
N ARG A 249 -15.61 3.43 1.11
CA ARG A 249 -15.72 1.99 0.84
C ARG A 249 -16.79 1.30 1.64
N MET A 250 -17.10 1.79 2.83
CA MET A 250 -18.13 1.18 3.69
C MET A 250 -19.53 1.39 3.14
N GLY A 251 -19.91 2.64 2.81
CA GLY A 251 -21.28 2.96 2.42
C GLY A 251 -22.30 2.62 3.51
N GLU A 252 -23.60 2.75 3.21
CA GLU A 252 -24.67 2.45 4.17
C GLU A 252 -24.83 0.94 4.45
N ASN A 253 -24.41 0.08 3.49
CA ASN A 253 -24.59 -1.37 3.55
C ASN A 253 -23.24 -2.13 3.64
N GLY A 254 -22.19 -1.49 4.15
CA GLY A 254 -20.86 -2.09 4.27
C GLY A 254 -19.96 -1.89 3.04
N PRO A 255 -18.84 -2.64 2.96
CA PRO A 255 -17.85 -2.49 1.89
C PRO A 255 -18.46 -2.69 0.50
N ARG A 256 -18.07 -1.85 -0.45
CA ARG A 256 -18.58 -1.92 -1.83
C ARG A 256 -17.70 -2.82 -2.68
N ALA A 257 -18.26 -3.92 -3.19
CA ALA A 257 -17.53 -4.95 -3.92
C ALA A 257 -16.68 -4.43 -5.10
N TRP A 258 -17.08 -3.37 -5.78
CA TRP A 258 -16.29 -2.81 -6.90
C TRP A 258 -14.99 -2.10 -6.49
N HIS A 259 -14.79 -1.84 -5.19
CA HIS A 259 -13.52 -1.34 -4.67
C HIS A 259 -12.49 -2.44 -4.42
N TYR A 260 -12.86 -3.69 -4.59
CA TYR A 260 -12.03 -4.87 -4.31
C TYR A 260 -11.91 -5.76 -5.53
N ILE A 261 -10.83 -6.53 -5.61
CA ILE A 261 -10.78 -7.70 -6.49
C ILE A 261 -11.61 -8.84 -5.84
N PRO A 262 -11.89 -9.95 -6.53
CA PRO A 262 -12.81 -10.98 -6.03
C PRO A 262 -12.45 -11.63 -4.70
N ASP A 263 -11.26 -11.40 -4.15
CA ASP A 263 -10.87 -11.90 -2.83
C ASP A 263 -11.45 -11.09 -1.65
N GLY A 264 -12.06 -9.93 -1.92
CA GLY A 264 -12.65 -9.09 -0.88
C GLY A 264 -11.65 -8.39 0.06
N LEU A 265 -10.35 -8.51 -0.18
CA LEU A 265 -9.26 -7.95 0.62
C LEU A 265 -8.46 -6.91 -0.17
N HIS A 266 -7.88 -7.32 -1.29
CA HIS A 266 -7.07 -6.43 -2.11
C HIS A 266 -7.95 -5.51 -2.96
N HIS A 267 -7.44 -4.32 -3.23
CA HIS A 267 -8.22 -3.30 -3.89
C HIS A 267 -8.24 -3.48 -5.42
N SER A 268 -9.36 -3.14 -6.02
CA SER A 268 -9.43 -2.87 -7.46
C SER A 268 -8.77 -1.50 -7.78
N LEU A 269 -8.59 -1.18 -9.06
CA LEU A 269 -8.12 0.15 -9.45
C LEU A 269 -9.01 1.27 -8.88
N THR A 270 -10.34 1.06 -8.86
CA THR A 270 -11.28 2.02 -8.24
C THR A 270 -11.03 2.18 -6.74
N GLY A 271 -10.74 1.10 -6.03
CA GLY A 271 -10.38 1.14 -4.61
C GLY A 271 -9.07 1.87 -4.37
N HIS A 272 -8.06 1.61 -5.19
CA HIS A 272 -6.77 2.32 -5.12
C HIS A 272 -6.90 3.82 -5.45
N MET A 273 -7.67 4.19 -6.47
CA MET A 273 -7.95 5.59 -6.80
C MET A 273 -8.61 6.32 -5.63
N GLN A 274 -9.49 5.66 -4.87
CA GLN A 274 -10.09 6.24 -3.68
C GLN A 274 -9.03 6.52 -2.59
N THR A 275 -8.09 5.59 -2.38
CA THR A 275 -6.98 5.84 -1.45
C THR A 275 -6.14 7.04 -1.89
N VAL A 276 -5.85 7.18 -3.19
CA VAL A 276 -5.10 8.33 -3.74
C VAL A 276 -5.80 9.66 -3.46
N ARG A 277 -7.13 9.76 -3.66
CA ARG A 277 -7.89 10.97 -3.36
C ARG A 277 -7.73 11.40 -1.90
N GLU A 278 -7.88 10.44 -0.97
CA GLU A 278 -7.75 10.74 0.45
C GLU A 278 -6.30 11.08 0.86
N VAL A 279 -5.29 10.44 0.25
CA VAL A 279 -3.87 10.75 0.50
C VAL A 279 -3.56 12.18 0.06
N ILE A 280 -3.92 12.58 -1.17
CA ILE A 280 -3.66 13.93 -1.68
C ILE A 280 -4.35 14.99 -0.82
N LYS A 281 -5.62 14.78 -0.52
CA LYS A 281 -6.39 15.68 0.37
C LYS A 281 -5.71 15.85 1.72
N THR A 282 -5.25 14.75 2.34
CA THR A 282 -4.60 14.79 3.63
C THR A 282 -3.24 15.51 3.58
N LEU A 283 -2.45 15.30 2.51
CA LEU A 283 -1.19 16.02 2.30
C LEU A 283 -1.39 17.55 2.26
N VAL A 284 -2.40 18.02 1.53
CA VAL A 284 -2.75 19.45 1.46
C VAL A 284 -3.22 19.98 2.80
N GLU A 285 -3.93 19.19 3.61
CA GLU A 285 -4.44 19.59 4.92
C GLU A 285 -3.34 19.67 5.98
N ILE A 286 -2.31 18.83 5.93
CA ILE A 286 -1.19 18.86 6.87
C ILE A 286 -0.45 20.19 6.77
N ASP A 287 -0.13 20.62 5.55
CA ASP A 287 0.57 21.87 5.33
C ASP A 287 -0.20 23.07 5.88
N LYS A 288 -1.51 23.13 5.64
CA LYS A 288 -2.37 24.19 6.17
C LYS A 288 -2.36 24.27 7.71
N LYS A 289 -2.29 23.12 8.39
CA LYS A 289 -2.20 23.06 9.86
C LYS A 289 -0.81 23.46 10.36
N GLY A 290 0.26 23.12 9.65
CA GLY A 290 1.62 23.56 9.95
C GLY A 290 1.77 25.08 9.89
N VAL A 291 1.24 25.71 8.85
CA VAL A 291 1.24 27.17 8.69
C VAL A 291 0.39 27.88 9.76
N ALA A 292 -0.75 27.30 10.16
CA ALA A 292 -1.60 27.88 11.21
C ALA A 292 -0.91 27.89 12.59
N ASN A 293 -0.21 26.81 12.94
CA ASN A 293 0.53 26.72 14.21
C ASN A 293 1.68 27.73 14.31
N ILE A 294 2.36 28.01 13.18
CA ILE A 294 3.45 29.02 13.14
C ILE A 294 2.90 30.43 13.33
N MET A 295 1.69 30.74 12.85
CA MET A 295 1.07 32.07 12.99
C MET A 295 0.52 32.30 14.39
N ASP A 296 0.16 31.24 15.13
CA ASP A 296 -0.34 31.37 16.52
C ASP A 296 0.80 31.49 17.55
N ASP A 297 2.02 30.99 17.25
CA ASP A 297 3.19 31.15 18.13
C ASP A 297 3.87 32.51 18.03
N ASP A 298 3.59 33.33 16.99
CA ASP A 298 4.12 34.69 16.79
C ASP A 298 3.14 35.79 17.25
N ALA A 299 2.00 35.45 17.86
CA ALA A 299 0.98 36.41 18.35
C ALA A 299 0.95 36.48 19.89
#